data_7f899bcb344d04362bf84340adee3bc5
#
_entry.id   7f899bcb344d04362bf84340adee3bc5
#
_cell.length_a   1.000
_cell.length_b   1.000
_cell.length_c   1.000
_cell.angle_alpha   90.00
_cell.angle_beta   90.00
_cell.angle_gamma   90.00
#
_symmetry.space_group_name_H-M   'P 1'
#
loop_
_entity.id
_entity.type
_entity.pdbx_description
1 polymer ?
#
loop_
_entity_poly.entity_id
_entity_poly.type
_entity_poly.pdbx_seq_one_letter_code
_entity_poly.pdbx_strand_id
1 'polypeptide(L)'
;QYCTPSTDFSEELHDLFSEFLKAEEHRHFSESTMKQLRGRLMRFHDYLYDIGIRDFKSVTGSIINTYILSLARYSTTYVSESLREIRRLLTFGYENGFIDTPLSDFIPHVKNIRQQKIPSTFTDTEIEKILNSVDRSNPIGKRNYAIFLIAARLGIRSSDIRTLTFSNINWDDKLISFCQQKTGHALSLPLPDDVGWAIIDYLKNGRPETNVKNIFVSHMYPYGELHSL
;
A
#
# COMPACT_ATOMS: atom_id res chain seq x y z
N GLN A 1 -12.81 -22.55 12.47
CA GLN A 1 -13.84 -21.67 11.87
C GLN A 1 -13.15 -20.33 11.57
N TYR A 2 -13.06 -19.95 10.32
CA TYR A 2 -12.62 -18.60 9.92
C TYR A 2 -13.80 -17.66 10.22
N CYS A 3 -13.70 -16.91 11.32
CA CYS A 3 -14.61 -15.81 11.59
C CYS A 3 -14.39 -14.77 10.48
N THR A 4 -15.43 -14.38 9.78
CA THR A 4 -15.39 -13.22 8.88
C THR A 4 -15.02 -12.01 9.74
N PRO A 5 -13.99 -11.24 9.38
CA PRO A 5 -13.61 -10.07 10.19
C PRO A 5 -14.80 -9.12 10.27
N SER A 6 -15.09 -8.64 11.47
CA SER A 6 -16.10 -7.61 11.69
C SER A 6 -15.77 -6.37 10.85
N THR A 7 -16.78 -5.71 10.33
CA THR A 7 -16.60 -4.51 9.51
C THR A 7 -16.40 -3.25 10.36
N ASP A 8 -16.74 -3.31 11.64
CA ASP A 8 -16.61 -2.20 12.58
C ASP A 8 -16.29 -2.68 14.02
N PHE A 9 -15.82 -1.76 14.88
CA PHE A 9 -15.54 -2.05 16.27
C PHE A 9 -16.86 -2.23 17.04
N SER A 10 -16.86 -3.12 18.06
CA SER A 10 -18.02 -3.31 18.95
C SER A 10 -18.27 -2.04 19.77
N GLU A 11 -19.52 -1.77 20.13
CA GLU A 11 -19.90 -0.57 20.90
C GLU A 11 -19.08 -0.43 22.18
N GLU A 12 -18.80 -1.53 22.88
CA GLU A 12 -18.10 -1.53 24.16
C GLU A 12 -16.61 -1.15 24.07
N LEU A 13 -15.97 -1.46 22.93
CA LEU A 13 -14.54 -1.16 22.69
C LEU A 13 -14.34 -0.02 21.70
N HIS A 14 -15.42 0.55 21.16
CA HIS A 14 -15.41 1.51 20.06
C HIS A 14 -14.59 2.77 20.35
N ASP A 15 -14.75 3.35 21.55
CA ASP A 15 -14.29 4.70 21.82
C ASP A 15 -12.78 4.85 21.68
N LEU A 16 -11.99 3.97 22.31
CA LEU A 16 -10.53 4.04 22.20
C LEU A 16 -10.04 3.86 20.75
N PHE A 17 -10.58 2.86 20.04
CA PHE A 17 -10.15 2.61 18.64
C PHE A 17 -10.51 3.78 17.73
N SER A 18 -11.71 4.34 17.88
CA SER A 18 -12.20 5.44 17.05
C SER A 18 -11.43 6.73 17.30
N GLU A 19 -11.19 7.07 18.57
CA GLU A 19 -10.44 8.28 18.91
C GLU A 19 -8.98 8.17 18.50
N PHE A 20 -8.38 7.00 18.67
CA PHE A 20 -7.03 6.76 18.17
C PHE A 20 -6.95 6.91 16.64
N LEU A 21 -7.89 6.33 15.88
CA LEU A 21 -7.91 6.47 14.42
C LEU A 21 -8.09 7.93 14.00
N LYS A 22 -8.96 8.69 14.65
CA LYS A 22 -9.12 10.14 14.40
C LYS A 22 -7.83 10.91 14.66
N ALA A 23 -7.13 10.59 15.77
CA ALA A 23 -5.85 11.21 16.08
C ALA A 23 -4.77 10.89 15.02
N GLU A 24 -4.79 9.66 14.46
CA GLU A 24 -3.86 9.25 13.40
C GLU A 24 -4.18 9.88 12.04
N GLU A 25 -5.44 10.17 11.72
CA GLU A 25 -5.83 10.89 10.50
C GLU A 25 -5.18 12.27 10.40
N HIS A 26 -5.01 12.97 11.52
CA HIS A 26 -4.31 14.26 11.57
C HIS A 26 -2.81 14.17 11.23
N ARG A 27 -2.24 12.97 11.18
CA ARG A 27 -0.82 12.76 10.76
C ARG A 27 -0.64 12.67 9.25
N HIS A 28 -1.68 12.91 8.47
CA HIS A 28 -1.63 12.92 6.99
C HIS A 28 -1.10 11.61 6.37
N PHE A 29 -1.43 10.47 6.99
CA PHE A 29 -1.13 9.18 6.37
C PHE A 29 -1.92 8.98 5.08
N SER A 30 -1.34 8.23 4.14
CA SER A 30 -2.08 7.83 2.93
C SER A 30 -3.28 6.96 3.30
N GLU A 31 -4.33 6.98 2.48
CA GLU A 31 -5.50 6.11 2.63
C GLU A 31 -5.12 4.63 2.77
N SER A 32 -4.16 4.18 1.97
CA SER A 32 -3.61 2.82 2.05
C SER A 32 -2.99 2.52 3.41
N THR A 33 -2.27 3.48 4.00
CA THR A 33 -1.66 3.33 5.33
C THR A 33 -2.74 3.25 6.41
N MET A 34 -3.76 4.12 6.33
CA MET A 34 -4.89 4.10 7.27
C MET A 34 -5.69 2.80 7.18
N LYS A 35 -5.93 2.29 5.97
CA LYS A 35 -6.58 0.99 5.78
C LYS A 35 -5.81 -0.17 6.41
N GLN A 36 -4.48 -0.18 6.28
CA GLN A 36 -3.64 -1.20 6.91
C GLN A 36 -3.64 -1.08 8.44
N LEU A 37 -3.53 0.15 8.96
CA LEU A 37 -3.64 0.43 10.39
C LEU A 37 -4.97 -0.10 10.95
N ARG A 38 -6.10 0.31 10.34
CA ARG A 38 -7.43 -0.15 10.75
C ARG A 38 -7.53 -1.68 10.73
N GLY A 39 -7.02 -2.34 9.70
CA GLY A 39 -7.05 -3.81 9.62
C GLY A 39 -6.26 -4.52 10.72
N ARG A 40 -5.12 -3.94 11.16
CA ARG A 40 -4.34 -4.50 12.29
C ARG A 40 -5.04 -4.25 13.62
N LEU A 41 -5.63 -3.07 13.81
CA LEU A 41 -6.39 -2.73 15.00
C LEU A 41 -7.66 -3.60 15.11
N MET A 42 -8.36 -3.83 14.00
CA MET A 42 -9.53 -4.71 13.96
C MET A 42 -9.19 -6.13 14.41
N ARG A 43 -8.04 -6.67 14.00
CA ARG A 43 -7.59 -7.99 14.46
C ARG A 43 -7.35 -8.03 15.97
N PHE A 44 -6.81 -6.96 16.54
CA PHE A 44 -6.63 -6.87 17.98
C PHE A 44 -7.97 -6.74 18.71
N HIS A 45 -8.88 -5.94 18.17
CA HIS A 45 -10.26 -5.82 18.66
C HIS A 45 -10.97 -7.19 18.67
N ASP A 46 -10.95 -7.91 17.53
CA ASP A 46 -11.61 -9.23 17.39
C ASP A 46 -11.04 -10.22 18.40
N TYR A 47 -9.71 -10.22 18.60
CA TYR A 47 -9.08 -11.04 19.62
C TYR A 47 -9.59 -10.72 21.02
N LEU A 48 -9.66 -9.44 21.41
CA LEU A 48 -10.18 -9.02 22.72
C LEU A 48 -11.65 -9.43 22.88
N TYR A 49 -12.42 -9.22 21.83
CA TYR A 49 -13.84 -9.57 21.81
C TYR A 49 -14.07 -11.07 21.97
N ASP A 50 -13.29 -11.91 21.27
CA ASP A 50 -13.38 -13.36 21.30
C ASP A 50 -13.07 -13.95 22.69
N ILE A 51 -12.16 -13.33 23.44
CA ILE A 51 -11.83 -13.75 24.82
C ILE A 51 -12.74 -13.09 25.89
N GLY A 52 -13.80 -12.39 25.47
CA GLY A 52 -14.80 -11.81 26.36
C GLY A 52 -14.43 -10.46 26.99
N ILE A 53 -13.36 -9.82 26.53
CA ILE A 53 -13.01 -8.45 26.97
C ILE A 53 -13.96 -7.44 26.33
N ARG A 54 -14.59 -6.60 27.16
CA ARG A 54 -15.53 -5.55 26.75
C ARG A 54 -15.14 -4.16 27.27
N ASP A 55 -14.10 -4.09 28.10
CA ASP A 55 -13.55 -2.84 28.64
C ASP A 55 -12.03 -2.91 28.63
N PHE A 56 -11.39 -1.87 28.13
CA PHE A 56 -9.93 -1.77 28.09
C PHE A 56 -9.26 -1.75 29.47
N LYS A 57 -9.97 -1.34 30.52
CA LYS A 57 -9.48 -1.41 31.91
C LYS A 57 -9.27 -2.86 32.37
N SER A 58 -9.96 -3.81 31.74
CA SER A 58 -9.81 -5.25 32.01
C SER A 58 -8.64 -5.89 31.27
N VAL A 59 -7.99 -5.17 30.36
CA VAL A 59 -6.84 -5.68 29.61
C VAL A 59 -5.62 -5.73 30.51
N THR A 60 -4.94 -6.87 30.51
CA THR A 60 -3.73 -7.11 31.32
C THR A 60 -2.52 -7.43 30.45
N GLY A 61 -1.31 -7.34 31.00
CA GLY A 61 -0.09 -7.73 30.33
C GLY A 61 -0.10 -9.20 29.87
N SER A 62 -0.77 -10.08 30.61
CA SER A 62 -0.94 -11.49 30.21
C SER A 62 -1.77 -11.64 28.94
N ILE A 63 -2.87 -10.87 28.80
CA ILE A 63 -3.70 -10.83 27.59
C ILE A 63 -2.88 -10.34 26.41
N ILE A 64 -2.11 -9.25 26.60
CA ILE A 64 -1.21 -8.72 25.57
C ILE A 64 -0.20 -9.78 25.12
N ASN A 65 0.46 -10.47 26.05
CA ASN A 65 1.42 -11.52 25.72
C ASN A 65 0.77 -12.69 24.93
N THR A 66 -0.43 -13.11 25.32
CA THR A 66 -1.16 -14.16 24.60
C THR A 66 -1.52 -13.72 23.18
N TYR A 67 -1.94 -12.46 23.02
CA TYR A 67 -2.16 -11.90 21.68
C TYR A 67 -0.88 -11.90 20.83
N ILE A 68 0.26 -11.49 21.40
CA ILE A 68 1.55 -11.51 20.70
C ILE A 68 1.90 -12.90 20.21
N LEU A 69 1.71 -13.92 21.06
CA LEU A 69 1.94 -15.33 20.69
C LEU A 69 1.01 -15.78 19.55
N SER A 70 -0.23 -15.28 19.50
CA SER A 70 -1.17 -15.60 18.43
C SER A 70 -0.70 -15.10 17.06
N LEU A 71 0.16 -14.08 17.04
CA LEU A 71 0.74 -13.51 15.82
C LEU A 71 1.92 -14.34 15.24
N ALA A 72 2.41 -15.37 15.93
CA ALA A 72 3.59 -16.14 15.51
C ALA A 72 3.48 -16.80 14.13
N ARG A 73 2.25 -17.03 13.64
CA ARG A 73 1.97 -17.58 12.30
C ARG A 73 2.15 -16.58 11.14
N TYR A 74 2.32 -15.30 11.45
CA TYR A 74 2.47 -14.25 10.43
C TYR A 74 3.96 -13.93 10.18
N SER A 75 4.22 -13.24 9.06
CA SER A 75 5.59 -12.80 8.74
C SER A 75 6.14 -11.84 9.81
N THR A 76 7.46 -11.88 10.03
CA THR A 76 8.14 -11.01 10.99
C THR A 76 7.85 -9.52 10.75
N THR A 77 7.74 -9.11 9.49
CA THR A 77 7.37 -7.73 9.12
C THR A 77 5.96 -7.40 9.61
N TYR A 78 4.98 -8.28 9.34
CA TYR A 78 3.60 -8.08 9.79
C TYR A 78 3.51 -7.99 11.32
N VAL A 79 4.19 -8.91 12.03
CA VAL A 79 4.25 -8.91 13.50
C VAL A 79 4.83 -7.61 14.03
N SER A 80 6.00 -7.20 13.52
CA SER A 80 6.67 -5.96 13.94
C SER A 80 5.80 -4.72 13.74
N GLU A 81 5.13 -4.62 12.59
CA GLU A 81 4.21 -3.50 12.30
C GLU A 81 2.97 -3.54 13.19
N SER A 82 2.37 -4.73 13.39
CA SER A 82 1.21 -4.87 14.28
C SER A 82 1.55 -4.49 15.71
N LEU A 83 2.67 -4.95 16.24
CA LEU A 83 3.11 -4.62 17.60
C LEU A 83 3.42 -3.12 17.76
N ARG A 84 3.98 -2.48 16.73
CA ARG A 84 4.20 -1.04 16.73
C ARG A 84 2.87 -0.28 16.84
N GLU A 85 1.86 -0.66 16.04
CA GLU A 85 0.56 0.02 16.05
C GLU A 85 -0.19 -0.21 17.36
N ILE A 86 -0.15 -1.42 17.91
CA ILE A 86 -0.79 -1.72 19.20
C ILE A 86 -0.10 -0.98 20.35
N ARG A 87 1.23 -0.90 20.35
CA ARG A 87 1.96 -0.08 21.33
C ARG A 87 1.47 1.36 21.28
N ARG A 88 1.32 1.96 20.11
CA ARG A 88 0.82 3.32 19.93
C ARG A 88 -0.61 3.46 20.44
N LEU A 89 -1.50 2.50 20.13
CA LEU A 89 -2.87 2.47 20.65
C LEU A 89 -2.89 2.43 22.19
N LEU A 90 -2.11 1.54 22.80
CA LEU A 90 -2.07 1.38 24.25
C LEU A 90 -1.46 2.60 24.96
N THR A 91 -0.43 3.22 24.35
CA THR A 91 0.14 4.49 24.85
C THR A 91 -0.92 5.60 24.80
N PHE A 92 -1.59 5.75 23.67
CA PHE A 92 -2.69 6.72 23.52
C PHE A 92 -3.81 6.47 24.51
N GLY A 93 -4.20 5.20 24.71
CA GLY A 93 -5.22 4.82 25.67
C GLY A 93 -4.86 5.16 27.12
N TYR A 94 -3.60 4.99 27.50
CA TYR A 94 -3.10 5.37 28.82
C TYR A 94 -3.06 6.90 29.00
N GLU A 95 -2.54 7.63 28.02
CA GLU A 95 -2.45 9.10 28.04
C GLU A 95 -3.81 9.79 28.08
N ASN A 96 -4.84 9.17 27.51
CA ASN A 96 -6.21 9.71 27.46
C ASN A 96 -7.19 9.06 28.47
N GLY A 97 -6.70 8.26 29.41
CA GLY A 97 -7.51 7.72 30.52
C GLY A 97 -8.43 6.55 30.18
N PHE A 98 -8.28 5.93 29.01
CA PHE A 98 -9.00 4.69 28.66
C PHE A 98 -8.41 3.45 29.36
N ILE A 99 -7.14 3.52 29.72
CA ILE A 99 -6.37 2.43 30.33
C ILE A 99 -5.66 3.00 31.56
N ASP A 100 -5.76 2.29 32.69
CA ASP A 100 -5.22 2.78 34.00
C ASP A 100 -3.72 2.43 34.18
N THR A 101 -3.16 1.55 33.32
CA THR A 101 -1.77 1.08 33.44
C THR A 101 -1.04 1.19 32.10
N PRO A 102 0.29 1.43 32.09
CA PRO A 102 1.07 1.57 30.84
C PRO A 102 1.31 0.21 30.18
N LEU A 103 0.27 -0.36 29.58
CA LEU A 103 0.32 -1.68 28.92
C LEU A 103 1.25 -1.73 27.71
N SER A 104 1.63 -0.59 27.15
CA SER A 104 2.61 -0.49 26.07
C SER A 104 3.97 -1.13 26.42
N ASP A 105 4.33 -1.16 27.71
CA ASP A 105 5.61 -1.70 28.18
C ASP A 105 5.70 -3.22 28.06
N PHE A 106 4.56 -3.91 27.99
CA PHE A 106 4.52 -5.35 27.74
C PHE A 106 4.77 -5.72 26.27
N ILE A 107 4.83 -4.77 25.35
CA ILE A 107 5.04 -5.04 23.94
C ILE A 107 6.52 -5.04 23.61
N PRO A 108 7.10 -6.20 23.20
CA PRO A 108 8.51 -6.28 22.86
C PRO A 108 8.85 -5.49 21.58
N HIS A 109 10.05 -4.95 21.54
CA HIS A 109 10.63 -4.40 20.32
C HIS A 109 11.14 -5.54 19.44
N VAL A 110 10.36 -5.92 18.44
CA VAL A 110 10.84 -6.89 17.45
C VAL A 110 11.85 -6.22 16.53
N LYS A 111 13.13 -6.60 16.68
CA LYS A 111 14.15 -6.19 15.71
C LYS A 111 13.85 -6.95 14.40
N ASN A 112 13.39 -6.24 13.39
CA ASN A 112 13.42 -6.75 12.02
C ASN A 112 14.89 -6.88 11.64
N ILE A 113 15.46 -8.07 11.81
CA ILE A 113 16.69 -8.42 11.13
C ILE A 113 16.30 -8.46 9.65
N ARG A 114 16.43 -7.32 8.98
CA ARG A 114 16.45 -7.31 7.52
C ARG A 114 17.59 -8.25 7.15
N GLN A 115 17.25 -9.49 6.78
CA GLN A 115 18.18 -10.27 6.00
C GLN A 115 18.58 -9.34 4.86
N GLN A 116 19.85 -9.01 4.78
CA GLN A 116 20.39 -8.25 3.64
C GLN A 116 20.24 -9.16 2.42
N LYS A 117 19.02 -9.17 1.86
CA LYS A 117 18.84 -9.74 0.54
C LYS A 117 19.66 -8.85 -0.39
N ILE A 118 20.64 -9.44 -1.02
CA ILE A 118 21.31 -8.80 -2.16
C ILE A 118 20.19 -8.31 -3.07
N PRO A 119 20.11 -7.01 -3.41
CA PRO A 119 19.09 -6.52 -4.31
C PRO A 119 19.12 -7.36 -5.58
N SER A 120 18.03 -8.07 -5.87
CA SER A 120 17.90 -8.76 -7.16
C SER A 120 17.68 -7.68 -8.22
N THR A 121 18.68 -7.46 -9.04
CA THR A 121 18.57 -6.62 -10.24
C THR A 121 18.41 -7.52 -11.45
N PHE A 122 17.54 -7.13 -12.36
CA PHE A 122 17.45 -7.79 -13.66
C PHE A 122 18.61 -7.33 -14.52
N THR A 123 19.22 -8.26 -15.21
CA THR A 123 20.22 -7.96 -16.27
C THR A 123 19.51 -7.40 -17.50
N ASP A 124 20.24 -6.68 -18.36
CA ASP A 124 19.67 -6.15 -19.60
C ASP A 124 19.07 -7.26 -20.48
N THR A 125 19.71 -8.42 -20.52
CA THR A 125 19.20 -9.59 -21.26
C THR A 125 17.90 -10.18 -20.69
N GLU A 126 17.70 -10.10 -19.36
CA GLU A 126 16.46 -10.52 -18.73
C GLU A 126 15.35 -9.49 -18.99
N ILE A 127 15.67 -8.20 -18.93
CA ILE A 127 14.73 -7.12 -19.29
C ILE A 127 14.27 -7.28 -20.74
N GLU A 128 15.19 -7.51 -21.67
CA GLU A 128 14.85 -7.74 -23.08
C GLU A 128 13.96 -8.98 -23.26
N LYS A 129 14.25 -10.07 -22.58
CA LYS A 129 13.40 -11.27 -22.62
C LYS A 129 11.98 -10.98 -22.12
N ILE A 130 11.84 -10.22 -21.02
CA ILE A 130 10.54 -9.82 -20.49
C ILE A 130 9.79 -8.96 -21.52
N LEU A 131 10.43 -7.94 -22.08
CA LEU A 131 9.83 -7.05 -23.05
C LEU A 131 9.41 -7.80 -24.32
N ASN A 132 10.24 -8.72 -24.81
CA ASN A 132 9.97 -9.52 -26.00
C ASN A 132 8.89 -10.60 -25.76
N SER A 133 8.61 -10.98 -24.52
CA SER A 133 7.53 -11.93 -24.21
C SER A 133 6.14 -11.31 -24.24
N VAL A 134 6.04 -9.97 -24.28
CA VAL A 134 4.77 -9.27 -24.33
C VAL A 134 4.17 -9.32 -25.73
N ASP A 135 3.02 -9.94 -25.88
CA ASP A 135 2.29 -9.98 -27.16
C ASP A 135 1.67 -8.61 -27.47
N ARG A 136 2.31 -7.88 -28.38
CA ARG A 136 1.89 -6.53 -28.83
C ARG A 136 0.84 -6.54 -29.94
N SER A 137 0.36 -7.69 -30.35
CA SER A 137 -0.69 -7.80 -31.39
C SER A 137 -2.06 -7.34 -30.88
N ASN A 138 -2.26 -7.29 -29.56
CA ASN A 138 -3.50 -6.92 -28.90
C ASN A 138 -3.39 -5.64 -28.06
N PRO A 139 -4.50 -4.94 -27.81
CA PRO A 139 -4.54 -3.68 -27.06
C PRO A 139 -3.93 -3.74 -25.65
N ILE A 140 -4.20 -4.81 -24.91
CA ILE A 140 -3.68 -5.01 -23.54
C ILE A 140 -2.17 -5.18 -23.57
N GLY A 141 -1.65 -5.95 -24.54
CA GLY A 141 -0.23 -6.15 -24.71
C GLY A 141 0.51 -4.86 -25.06
N LYS A 142 -0.05 -4.01 -25.94
CA LYS A 142 0.51 -2.68 -26.23
C LYS A 142 0.61 -1.83 -24.96
N ARG A 143 -0.45 -1.81 -24.16
CA ARG A 143 -0.45 -1.13 -22.85
C ARG A 143 0.64 -1.65 -21.93
N ASN A 144 0.68 -2.96 -21.74
CA ASN A 144 1.60 -3.60 -20.81
C ASN A 144 3.06 -3.42 -21.25
N TYR A 145 3.33 -3.49 -22.56
CA TYR A 145 4.65 -3.23 -23.11
C TYR A 145 5.13 -1.80 -22.79
N ALA A 146 4.30 -0.78 -23.02
CA ALA A 146 4.64 0.60 -22.73
C ALA A 146 4.88 0.80 -21.20
N ILE A 147 4.06 0.20 -20.34
CA ILE A 147 4.24 0.23 -18.89
C ILE A 147 5.57 -0.41 -18.47
N PHE A 148 5.87 -1.62 -18.96
CA PHE A 148 7.13 -2.30 -18.64
C PHE A 148 8.34 -1.55 -19.12
N LEU A 149 8.26 -0.95 -20.32
CA LEU A 149 9.35 -0.18 -20.88
C LEU A 149 9.62 1.10 -20.08
N ILE A 150 8.57 1.82 -19.64
CA ILE A 150 8.69 2.96 -18.71
C ILE A 150 9.37 2.52 -17.42
N ALA A 151 8.92 1.43 -16.81
CA ALA A 151 9.49 0.92 -15.58
C ALA A 151 10.97 0.54 -15.74
N ALA A 152 11.32 -0.14 -16.84
CA ALA A 152 12.68 -0.61 -17.12
C ALA A 152 13.66 0.54 -17.45
N ARG A 153 13.23 1.50 -18.27
CA ARG A 153 14.10 2.60 -18.73
C ARG A 153 14.19 3.77 -17.76
N LEU A 154 13.10 4.08 -17.05
CA LEU A 154 13.01 5.28 -16.22
C LEU A 154 12.95 4.97 -14.72
N GLY A 155 12.80 3.73 -14.31
CA GLY A 155 12.71 3.35 -12.90
C GLY A 155 11.49 3.93 -12.18
N ILE A 156 10.45 4.35 -12.91
CA ILE A 156 9.24 4.93 -12.34
C ILE A 156 8.44 3.85 -11.61
N ARG A 157 7.95 4.17 -10.41
CA ARG A 157 7.15 3.21 -9.62
C ARG A 157 5.83 2.90 -10.31
N SER A 158 5.33 1.68 -10.12
CA SER A 158 4.05 1.23 -10.70
C SER A 158 2.87 2.13 -10.32
N SER A 159 2.83 2.65 -9.08
CA SER A 159 1.82 3.64 -8.65
C SER A 159 1.86 4.91 -9.49
N ASP A 160 3.06 5.43 -9.74
CA ASP A 160 3.25 6.68 -10.46
C ASP A 160 2.94 6.48 -11.96
N ILE A 161 3.33 5.34 -12.56
CA ILE A 161 3.00 5.01 -13.95
C ILE A 161 1.48 4.97 -14.16
N ARG A 162 0.73 4.35 -13.23
CA ARG A 162 -0.74 4.26 -13.33
C ARG A 162 -1.44 5.61 -13.33
N THR A 163 -0.90 6.57 -12.61
CA THR A 163 -1.48 7.91 -12.48
C THR A 163 -1.00 8.91 -13.52
N LEU A 164 -0.11 8.50 -14.43
CA LEU A 164 0.36 9.37 -15.53
C LEU A 164 -0.82 9.81 -16.41
N THR A 165 -0.91 11.11 -16.62
CA THR A 165 -1.89 11.76 -17.50
C THR A 165 -1.20 12.33 -18.75
N PHE A 166 -1.99 12.72 -19.74
CA PHE A 166 -1.46 13.37 -20.96
C PHE A 166 -0.64 14.63 -20.65
N SER A 167 -1.02 15.38 -19.62
CA SER A 167 -0.30 16.61 -19.21
C SER A 167 1.06 16.34 -18.58
N ASN A 168 1.36 15.10 -18.22
CA ASN A 168 2.67 14.73 -17.67
C ASN A 168 3.74 14.55 -18.75
N ILE A 169 3.39 14.49 -20.03
CA ILE A 169 4.33 14.32 -21.13
C ILE A 169 4.44 15.60 -21.94
N ASN A 170 5.63 16.16 -21.98
CA ASN A 170 6.00 17.20 -22.92
C ASN A 170 6.72 16.52 -24.11
N TRP A 171 6.01 16.44 -25.24
CA TRP A 171 6.51 15.77 -26.43
C TRP A 171 7.59 16.59 -27.17
N ASP A 172 7.51 17.91 -27.11
CA ASP A 172 8.42 18.81 -27.77
C ASP A 172 9.80 18.80 -27.11
N ASP A 173 9.83 18.87 -25.79
CA ASP A 173 11.05 18.85 -24.99
C ASP A 173 11.49 17.42 -24.63
N LYS A 174 10.71 16.40 -25.02
CA LYS A 174 10.92 14.99 -24.66
C LYS A 174 11.13 14.78 -23.16
N LEU A 175 10.19 15.28 -22.35
CA LEU A 175 10.21 15.18 -20.90
C LEU A 175 8.94 14.49 -20.38
N ILE A 176 9.10 13.74 -19.32
CA ILE A 176 8.00 13.21 -18.49
C ILE A 176 8.12 13.79 -17.09
N SER A 177 7.08 14.51 -16.63
CA SER A 177 7.10 15.24 -15.36
C SER A 177 5.85 14.91 -14.53
N PHE A 178 6.04 14.53 -13.27
CA PHE A 178 4.95 14.16 -12.37
C PHE A 178 5.37 14.31 -10.91
N CYS A 179 4.37 14.35 -9.99
CA CYS A 179 4.60 14.25 -8.56
C CYS A 179 4.50 12.80 -8.12
N GLN A 180 5.53 12.30 -7.42
CA GLN A 180 5.56 10.94 -6.93
C GLN A 180 4.46 10.71 -5.86
N GLN A 181 3.60 9.72 -6.05
CA GLN A 181 2.49 9.40 -5.14
C GLN A 181 2.94 9.09 -3.70
N LYS A 182 4.09 8.45 -3.55
CA LYS A 182 4.59 8.02 -2.23
C LYS A 182 5.28 9.13 -1.43
N THR A 183 5.93 10.07 -2.10
CA THR A 183 6.81 11.06 -1.45
C THR A 183 6.39 12.50 -1.67
N GLY A 184 5.46 12.75 -2.59
CA GLY A 184 5.04 14.10 -2.97
C GLY A 184 6.10 14.92 -3.74
N HIS A 185 7.26 14.33 -4.04
CA HIS A 185 8.32 15.04 -4.75
C HIS A 185 8.01 15.14 -6.25
N ALA A 186 8.18 16.34 -6.80
CA ALA A 186 8.16 16.53 -8.24
C ALA A 186 9.40 15.91 -8.88
N LEU A 187 9.20 15.17 -9.96
CA LEU A 187 10.24 14.52 -10.74
C LEU A 187 10.05 14.83 -12.20
N SER A 188 11.13 15.20 -12.89
CA SER A 188 11.17 15.38 -14.34
C SER A 188 12.31 14.53 -14.91
N LEU A 189 12.01 13.69 -15.88
CA LEU A 189 12.94 12.75 -16.52
C LEU A 189 12.91 12.95 -18.03
N PRO A 190 14.04 12.71 -18.74
CA PRO A 190 14.03 12.63 -20.18
C PRO A 190 13.16 11.47 -20.64
N LEU A 191 12.38 11.67 -21.69
CA LEU A 191 11.54 10.64 -22.32
C LEU A 191 12.34 10.00 -23.49
N PRO A 192 12.87 8.77 -23.33
CA PRO A 192 13.55 8.07 -24.41
C PRO A 192 12.62 7.81 -25.59
N ASP A 193 13.15 7.82 -26.80
CA ASP A 193 12.35 7.66 -28.01
C ASP A 193 11.60 6.32 -28.06
N ASP A 194 12.22 5.23 -27.60
CA ASP A 194 11.59 3.91 -27.54
C ASP A 194 10.37 3.91 -26.59
N VAL A 195 10.47 4.59 -25.46
CA VAL A 195 9.36 4.77 -24.51
C VAL A 195 8.27 5.62 -25.13
N GLY A 196 8.63 6.74 -25.74
CA GLY A 196 7.69 7.63 -26.41
C GLY A 196 6.90 6.91 -27.50
N TRP A 197 7.57 6.15 -28.36
CA TRP A 197 6.91 5.38 -29.42
C TRP A 197 6.01 4.27 -28.88
N ALA A 198 6.38 3.61 -27.79
CA ALA A 198 5.53 2.59 -27.14
C ALA A 198 4.25 3.22 -26.58
N ILE A 199 4.35 4.39 -25.98
CA ILE A 199 3.17 5.14 -25.51
C ILE A 199 2.27 5.53 -26.68
N ILE A 200 2.83 6.08 -27.75
CA ILE A 200 2.09 6.49 -28.95
C ILE A 200 1.39 5.29 -29.60
N ASP A 201 2.07 4.14 -29.73
CA ASP A 201 1.46 2.93 -30.27
C ASP A 201 0.26 2.46 -29.45
N TYR A 202 0.39 2.49 -28.12
CA TYR A 202 -0.74 2.18 -27.25
C TYR A 202 -1.89 3.19 -27.40
N LEU A 203 -1.59 4.48 -27.39
CA LEU A 203 -2.61 5.53 -27.52
C LEU A 203 -3.40 5.45 -28.84
N LYS A 204 -2.70 5.18 -29.94
CA LYS A 204 -3.32 5.13 -31.28
C LYS A 204 -4.01 3.80 -31.57
N ASN A 205 -3.44 2.70 -31.12
CA ASN A 205 -3.78 1.36 -31.59
C ASN A 205 -4.26 0.42 -30.49
N GLY A 206 -4.37 0.89 -29.23
CA GLY A 206 -4.70 0.00 -28.11
C GLY A 206 -5.58 0.64 -27.04
N ARG A 207 -5.51 1.93 -26.82
CA ARG A 207 -6.26 2.57 -25.75
C ARG A 207 -7.75 2.67 -26.10
N PRO A 208 -8.67 2.12 -25.26
CA PRO A 208 -10.10 2.29 -25.48
C PRO A 208 -10.53 3.76 -25.33
N GLU A 209 -11.63 4.13 -26.00
CA GLU A 209 -12.25 5.44 -25.83
C GLU A 209 -12.83 5.57 -24.40
N THR A 210 -12.42 6.61 -23.69
CA THR A 210 -12.83 6.90 -22.31
C THR A 210 -12.56 8.36 -21.98
N ASN A 211 -13.34 8.91 -21.05
CA ASN A 211 -13.18 10.26 -20.53
C ASN A 211 -12.04 10.39 -19.48
N VAL A 212 -11.43 9.27 -19.09
CA VAL A 212 -10.34 9.23 -18.11
C VAL A 212 -9.09 9.89 -18.71
N LYS A 213 -8.49 10.80 -17.96
CA LYS A 213 -7.30 11.58 -18.41
C LYS A 213 -5.99 10.79 -18.30
N ASN A 214 -6.00 9.64 -17.62
CA ASN A 214 -4.81 8.80 -17.48
C ASN A 214 -4.41 8.21 -18.83
N ILE A 215 -3.10 8.11 -19.07
CA ILE A 215 -2.55 7.48 -20.27
C ILE A 215 -2.95 6.00 -20.29
N PHE A 216 -2.71 5.30 -19.17
CA PHE A 216 -3.00 3.87 -19.02
C PHE A 216 -4.33 3.65 -18.31
N VAL A 217 -5.22 2.89 -18.94
CA VAL A 217 -6.56 2.64 -18.45
C VAL A 217 -6.87 1.14 -18.37
N SER A 218 -7.91 0.80 -17.60
CA SER A 218 -8.48 -0.55 -17.58
C SER A 218 -9.04 -0.89 -18.96
N HIS A 219 -8.86 -2.14 -19.39
CA HIS A 219 -9.50 -2.69 -20.60
C HIS A 219 -10.78 -3.46 -20.27
N MET A 220 -11.24 -3.39 -19.03
CA MET A 220 -12.55 -3.88 -18.60
C MET A 220 -13.52 -2.69 -18.55
N TYR A 221 -14.72 -2.89 -19.11
CA TYR A 221 -15.78 -1.88 -19.02
C TYR A 221 -16.03 -1.50 -17.54
N PRO A 222 -16.16 -0.23 -17.19
CA PRO A 222 -16.33 0.98 -18.03
C PRO A 222 -15.02 1.69 -18.45
N TYR A 223 -13.88 0.99 -18.59
CA TYR A 223 -12.59 1.53 -19.02
C TYR A 223 -12.04 2.66 -18.14
N GLY A 224 -12.18 2.47 -16.84
CA GLY A 224 -11.75 3.40 -15.81
C GLY A 224 -10.24 3.45 -15.59
N GLU A 225 -9.85 4.06 -14.49
CA GLU A 225 -8.45 4.07 -14.05
C GLU A 225 -7.90 2.66 -13.82
N LEU A 226 -6.60 2.52 -13.98
CA LEU A 226 -5.91 1.25 -13.76
C LEU A 226 -5.58 1.10 -12.26
N HIS A 227 -6.28 0.22 -11.55
CA HIS A 227 -6.14 0.06 -10.09
C HIS A 227 -4.92 -0.78 -9.67
N SER A 228 -4.45 -1.70 -10.53
CA SER A 228 -3.27 -2.54 -10.27
C SER A 228 -2.46 -2.76 -11.55
N LEU A 229 -1.15 -2.92 -11.40
CA LEU A 229 -0.23 -3.42 -12.42
C LEU A 229 0.23 -4.81 -12.05
#